data_01f80136aaa8f5f75b16a24ebf00a71c
#
_entry.id   01f80136aaa8f5f75b16a24ebf00a71c
#
_cell.length_a   1.000
_cell.length_b   1.000
_cell.length_c   1.000
_cell.angle_alpha   90.00
_cell.angle_beta   90.00
_cell.angle_gamma   90.00
#
_symmetry.space_group_name_H-M   'P 1'
#
loop_
_entity.id
_entity.type
_entity.pdbx_description
1 polymer ?
#
loop_
_entity_poly.entity_id
_entity_poly.type
_entity_poly.pdbx_seq_one_letter_code
_entity_poly.pdbx_strand_id
1 'polypeptide(L)'
;VGGFSQTEKSGKLFGVDMLGTLYEEDSFLSFGSGSPFSLGVLEADWKPNMTKSAGIDLIKTAISSSRERDAGSGFKLQICTINKAGFKQIQ
;
A
#
# COMPACT_ATOMS: atom_id res chain seq x y z
N VAL A 1 -8.33 1.68 -1.63
CA VAL A 1 -8.36 2.88 -2.48
C VAL A 1 -7.48 3.96 -1.89
N GLY A 2 -6.57 4.49 -2.70
CA GLY A 2 -5.69 5.57 -2.29
C GLY A 2 -5.93 6.81 -3.14
N GLY A 3 -5.68 7.97 -2.58
CA GLY A 3 -5.81 9.22 -3.28
C GLY A 3 -5.12 10.37 -2.56
N PHE A 4 -5.19 11.55 -3.13
CA PHE A 4 -4.65 12.75 -2.52
C PHE A 4 -5.75 13.80 -2.39
N SER A 5 -5.96 14.30 -1.17
CA SER A 5 -6.94 15.33 -0.90
C SER A 5 -6.34 16.71 -1.14
N GLN A 6 -6.85 17.44 -2.13
CA GLN A 6 -6.41 18.81 -2.40
C GLN A 6 -6.81 19.77 -1.29
N THR A 7 -7.94 19.50 -0.63
CA THR A 7 -8.44 20.32 0.48
C THR A 7 -7.58 20.15 1.73
N GLU A 8 -7.29 18.91 2.12
CA GLU A 8 -6.49 18.61 3.31
C GLU A 8 -4.99 18.56 3.02
N LYS A 9 -4.61 18.60 1.74
CA LYS A 9 -3.22 18.57 1.26
C LYS A 9 -2.46 17.36 1.79
N SER A 10 -3.12 16.21 1.78
CA SER A 10 -2.52 14.96 2.29
C SER A 10 -3.01 13.76 1.50
N GLY A 11 -2.22 12.69 1.53
CA GLY A 11 -2.62 11.40 1.01
C GLY A 11 -3.71 10.79 1.89
N LYS A 12 -4.65 10.09 1.26
CA LYS A 12 -5.75 9.40 1.93
C LYS A 12 -5.78 7.95 1.51
N LEU A 13 -6.07 7.09 2.45
CA LEU A 13 -6.15 5.66 2.23
C LEU A 13 -7.45 5.12 2.81
N PHE A 14 -8.23 4.42 1.98
CA PHE A 14 -9.50 3.85 2.37
C PHE A 14 -9.54 2.36 2.08
N GLY A 15 -10.09 1.59 3.02
CA GLY A 15 -10.43 0.21 2.80
C GLY A 15 -11.91 0.05 2.56
N VAL A 16 -12.27 -0.93 1.74
CA VAL A 16 -13.66 -1.32 1.49
C VAL A 16 -13.76 -2.82 1.70
N ASP A 17 -14.61 -3.26 2.63
CA ASP A 17 -14.79 -4.69 2.88
C ASP A 17 -15.88 -5.30 1.98
N MET A 18 -16.07 -6.59 2.09
CA MET A 18 -17.04 -7.32 1.27
C MET A 18 -18.49 -6.95 1.57
N LEU A 19 -18.75 -6.34 2.72
CA LEU A 19 -20.09 -5.88 3.10
C LEU A 19 -20.36 -4.43 2.66
N GLY A 20 -19.41 -3.81 1.99
CA GLY A 20 -19.55 -2.43 1.53
C GLY A 20 -19.16 -1.38 2.55
N THR A 21 -18.58 -1.77 3.67
CA THR A 21 -18.12 -0.81 4.67
C THR A 21 -16.88 -0.09 4.17
N LEU A 22 -16.93 1.24 4.22
CA LEU A 22 -15.81 2.11 3.87
C LEU A 22 -15.15 2.62 5.15
N TYR A 23 -13.84 2.52 5.24
CA TYR A 23 -13.10 3.05 6.38
C TYR A 23 -11.80 3.69 5.95
N GLU A 24 -11.40 4.73 6.67
CA GLU A 24 -10.14 5.43 6.42
C GLU A 24 -9.03 4.82 7.27
N GLU A 25 -7.84 4.69 6.68
CA GLU A 25 -6.65 4.18 7.36
C GLU A 25 -5.53 5.20 7.30
N ASP A 26 -4.84 5.39 8.42
CA ASP A 26 -3.79 6.40 8.52
C ASP A 26 -2.40 5.89 8.14
N SER A 27 -2.20 4.59 8.11
CA SER A 27 -0.87 4.02 7.93
C SER A 27 -0.76 3.19 6.65
N PHE A 28 -1.28 1.99 6.66
CA PHE A 28 -1.18 1.08 5.52
C PHE A 28 -2.32 0.08 5.52
N LEU A 29 -2.56 -0.50 4.37
CA LEU A 29 -3.54 -1.56 4.17
C LEU A 29 -2.95 -2.66 3.31
N SER A 30 -3.43 -3.88 3.49
CA SER A 30 -3.09 -5.00 2.64
C SER A 30 -4.28 -5.95 2.55
N PHE A 31 -4.53 -6.46 1.36
CA PHE A 31 -5.62 -7.39 1.08
C PHE A 31 -5.12 -8.54 0.23
N GLY A 32 -5.89 -9.61 0.20
CA GLY A 32 -5.59 -10.80 -0.58
C GLY A 32 -4.96 -11.91 0.26
N SER A 33 -4.73 -13.06 -0.36
CA SER A 33 -4.21 -14.25 0.32
C SER A 33 -2.81 -14.06 0.89
N GLY A 34 -2.01 -13.20 0.28
CA GLY A 34 -0.66 -12.88 0.74
C GLY A 34 -0.60 -11.78 1.78
N SER A 35 -1.74 -11.19 2.18
CA SER A 35 -1.74 -10.04 3.07
C SER A 35 -1.08 -10.27 4.43
N PRO A 36 -1.17 -11.45 5.08
CA PRO A 36 -0.45 -11.64 6.35
C PRO A 36 1.06 -11.43 6.22
N PHE A 37 1.65 -11.85 5.11
CA PHE A 37 3.08 -11.68 4.87
C PHE A 37 3.45 -10.22 4.63
N SER A 38 2.69 -9.52 3.80
CA SER A 38 2.89 -8.10 3.54
C SER A 38 2.68 -7.26 4.80
N LEU A 39 1.64 -7.56 5.58
CA LEU A 39 1.36 -6.83 6.83
C LEU A 39 2.49 -6.99 7.84
N GLY A 40 3.11 -8.18 7.92
CA GLY A 40 4.25 -8.39 8.81
C GLY A 40 5.41 -7.45 8.49
N VAL A 41 5.73 -7.27 7.21
CA VAL A 41 6.77 -6.34 6.78
C VAL A 41 6.37 -4.90 7.05
N LEU A 42 5.13 -4.53 6.70
CA LEU A 42 4.65 -3.16 6.88
C LEU A 42 4.63 -2.77 8.36
N GLU A 43 4.16 -3.65 9.24
CA GLU A 43 4.14 -3.36 10.68
C GLU A 43 5.55 -3.19 11.26
N ALA A 44 6.51 -3.95 10.75
CA ALA A 44 7.89 -3.86 11.23
C ALA A 44 8.60 -2.59 10.78
N ASP A 45 8.39 -2.15 9.56
CA ASP A 45 9.23 -1.14 8.91
C ASP A 45 8.52 0.16 8.55
N TRP A 46 7.18 0.19 8.58
CA TRP A 46 6.46 1.42 8.26
C TRP A 46 6.67 2.47 9.34
N LYS A 47 6.85 3.71 8.89
CA LYS A 47 6.96 4.88 9.75
C LYS A 47 6.19 6.04 9.14
N PRO A 48 5.62 6.95 9.96
CA PRO A 48 5.00 8.15 9.40
C PRO A 48 6.05 9.04 8.73
N ASN A 49 5.61 9.77 7.73
CA ASN A 49 6.44 10.74 7.00
C ASN A 49 7.64 10.12 6.26
N MET A 50 7.50 8.90 5.80
CA MET A 50 8.51 8.27 4.96
C MET A 50 8.66 9.03 3.65
N THR A 51 9.90 9.08 3.13
CA THR A 51 10.13 9.63 1.80
C THR A 51 9.49 8.73 0.75
N LYS A 52 9.23 9.27 -0.45
CA LYS A 52 8.71 8.51 -1.57
C LYS A 52 9.59 7.29 -1.87
N SER A 53 10.90 7.49 -1.90
CA SER A 53 11.86 6.41 -2.16
C SER A 53 11.80 5.32 -1.11
N ALA A 54 11.78 5.67 0.16
CA ALA A 54 11.68 4.71 1.26
C ALA A 54 10.36 3.95 1.22
N GLY A 55 9.26 4.64 0.91
CA GLY A 55 7.94 4.02 0.78
C GLY A 55 7.89 3.01 -0.36
N ILE A 56 8.46 3.34 -1.50
CA ILE A 56 8.54 2.42 -2.65
C ILE A 56 9.35 1.17 -2.27
N ASP A 57 10.49 1.34 -1.62
CA ASP A 57 11.31 0.22 -1.20
C ASP A 57 10.59 -0.67 -0.20
N LEU A 58 9.87 -0.08 0.74
CA LEU A 58 9.06 -0.82 1.71
C LEU A 58 7.97 -1.66 1.03
N ILE A 59 7.26 -1.08 0.08
CA ILE A 59 6.22 -1.80 -0.68
C ILE A 59 6.83 -2.95 -1.48
N LYS A 60 7.97 -2.74 -2.13
CA LYS A 60 8.65 -3.80 -2.86
C LYS A 60 9.01 -4.97 -1.94
N THR A 61 9.53 -4.68 -0.76
CA THR A 61 9.88 -5.69 0.23
C THR A 61 8.64 -6.45 0.71
N ALA A 62 7.57 -5.73 1.02
CA ALA A 62 6.32 -6.32 1.50
C ALA A 62 5.70 -7.26 0.45
N ILE A 63 5.63 -6.84 -0.80
CA ILE A 63 5.08 -7.65 -1.88
C ILE A 63 5.98 -8.84 -2.19
N SER A 64 7.29 -8.67 -2.16
CA SER A 64 8.24 -9.78 -2.36
C SER A 64 8.04 -10.86 -1.31
N SER A 65 7.80 -10.47 -0.05
CA SER A 65 7.51 -11.42 1.02
C SER A 65 6.25 -12.23 0.72
N SER A 66 5.18 -11.58 0.26
CA SER A 66 3.94 -12.26 -0.13
C SER A 66 4.17 -13.24 -1.29
N ARG A 67 4.92 -12.81 -2.31
CA ARG A 67 5.17 -13.62 -3.50
C ARG A 67 5.98 -14.87 -3.19
N GLU A 68 6.92 -14.79 -2.26
CA GLU A 68 7.76 -15.91 -1.87
C GLU A 68 7.02 -16.93 -1.02
N ARG A 69 6.03 -16.47 -0.23
CA ARG A 69 5.40 -17.30 0.80
C ARG A 69 3.97 -17.70 0.49
N ASP A 70 3.34 -17.06 -0.47
CA ASP A 70 1.95 -17.34 -0.83
C ASP A 70 1.85 -17.76 -2.30
N ALA A 71 1.51 -19.00 -2.53
CA ALA A 71 1.35 -19.56 -3.87
C ALA A 71 0.21 -18.90 -4.66
N GLY A 72 -0.75 -18.25 -3.99
CA GLY A 72 -1.86 -17.55 -4.63
C GLY A 72 -1.49 -16.15 -5.12
N SER A 73 -0.32 -15.64 -4.76
CA SER A 73 0.11 -14.30 -5.18
C SER A 73 0.62 -14.31 -6.62
N GLY A 74 0.28 -13.24 -7.36
CA GLY A 74 0.68 -13.10 -8.76
C GLY A 74 2.17 -12.85 -8.96
N PHE A 75 2.59 -12.88 -10.22
CA PHE A 75 4.00 -12.75 -10.59
C PHE A 75 4.43 -11.34 -10.95
N LYS A 76 3.47 -10.47 -11.31
CA LYS A 76 3.77 -9.10 -11.70
C LYS A 76 3.58 -8.15 -10.52
N LEU A 77 4.49 -7.20 -10.40
CA LEU A 77 4.43 -6.14 -9.42
C LEU A 77 4.10 -4.83 -10.12
N GLN A 78 3.01 -4.21 -9.69
CA GLN A 78 2.64 -2.87 -10.14
C GLN A 78 2.74 -1.92 -8.97
N ILE A 79 3.43 -0.82 -9.15
CA ILE A 79 3.61 0.21 -8.12
C ILE A 79 3.18 1.56 -8.68
N CYS A 80 2.37 2.25 -7.90
CA CYS A 80 1.90 3.59 -8.23
C CYS A 80 2.17 4.54 -7.08
N THR A 81 2.39 5.80 -7.39
CA THR A 81 2.46 6.86 -6.40
C THR A 81 1.37 7.88 -6.66
N ILE A 82 0.81 8.41 -5.60
CA ILE A 82 -0.21 9.46 -5.67
C ILE A 82 0.20 10.56 -4.71
N ASN A 83 0.35 11.77 -5.24
CA ASN A 83 0.71 12.94 -4.44
C ASN A 83 0.02 14.18 -5.01
N LYS A 84 0.43 15.35 -4.54
CA LYS A 84 -0.12 16.63 -5.01
C LYS A 84 -0.02 16.78 -6.54
N ALA A 85 1.00 16.23 -7.16
CA ALA A 85 1.20 16.29 -8.61
C ALA A 85 0.32 15.30 -9.38
N GLY A 86 -0.33 14.35 -8.70
CA GLY A 86 -1.24 13.39 -9.30
C GLY A 86 -0.76 11.94 -9.21
N PHE A 87 -1.37 11.11 -10.01
CA PHE A 87 -1.09 9.67 -10.07
C PHE A 87 0.06 9.38 -11.03
N LYS A 88 0.94 8.48 -10.63
CA LYS A 88 2.01 8.00 -11.50
C LYS A 88 2.26 6.51 -11.25
N GLN A 89 2.21 5.72 -12.32
CA GLN A 89 2.62 4.33 -12.25
C GLN A 89 4.11 4.24 -12.55
N ILE A 90 4.88 3.67 -11.63
CA ILE A 90 6.34 3.60 -11.74
C ILE A 90 6.86 2.20 -12.05
N GLN A 91 5.99 1.20 -11.88
CA GLN A 91 6.36 -0.18 -12.20
C GLN A 91 5.13 -1.04 -12.50
#